data_1210fb745ea2e3496b5f409e937e97be
#
_entry.id   1210fb745ea2e3496b5f409e937e97be
#
_cell.length_a   1.000
_cell.length_b   1.000
_cell.length_c   1.000
_cell.angle_alpha   90.00
_cell.angle_beta   90.00
_cell.angle_gamma   90.00
#
_symmetry.space_group_name_H-M   'P 1'
#
loop_
_entity.id
_entity.type
_entity.pdbx_description
1 polymer ?
#
loop_
_entity_poly.entity_id
_entity_poly.type
_entity_poly.pdbx_seq_one_letter_code
_entity_poly.pdbx_strand_id
1 'polypeptide(L)'
;MRHMREIIDNLRREAETTIRVLHALKAFRLAVSKKEDVKLINKNPDFWRIHETSVRTNLFIGIRRLYEGNSGTFNFQKFVGLCMDNLGSFSKEELRKRKSALHNSHKWLEQYMESVYEPSADDFKNLSKLVRANSKKMKGIYVDAASTIYAHAVHMDHSTMASITEQLNFEEMETALDSIWHCYEQVWQMFENGKEPSFEVAEYPYKQEVYDNFKKQLV
;
A
#
# COMPACT_ATOMS: atom_id res chain seq x y z
N MET A 1 -8.24 21.88 3.71
CA MET A 1 -6.98 21.38 4.31
C MET A 1 -7.15 20.06 5.08
N ARG A 2 -7.98 20.01 6.12
CA ARG A 2 -8.21 18.77 6.91
C ARG A 2 -8.60 17.59 6.03
N HIS A 3 -9.49 17.81 5.08
CA HIS A 3 -9.98 16.81 4.15
C HIS A 3 -8.88 16.16 3.28
N MET A 4 -7.93 16.95 2.69
CA MET A 4 -6.87 16.36 1.85
C MET A 4 -5.90 15.50 2.67
N ARG A 5 -5.53 15.93 3.89
CA ARG A 5 -4.72 15.11 4.80
C ARG A 5 -5.39 13.77 5.11
N GLU A 6 -6.69 13.79 5.40
CA GLU A 6 -7.48 12.58 5.67
C GLU A 6 -7.50 11.63 4.46
N ILE A 7 -7.56 12.16 3.24
CA ILE A 7 -7.50 11.38 1.99
C ILE A 7 -6.13 10.71 1.85
N ILE A 8 -5.03 11.44 2.10
CA ILE A 8 -3.66 10.91 2.04
C ILE A 8 -3.46 9.85 3.12
N ASP A 9 -3.91 10.10 4.35
CA ASP A 9 -3.82 9.15 5.48
C ASP A 9 -4.67 7.89 5.25
N ASN A 10 -5.79 7.99 4.53
CA ASN A 10 -6.60 6.83 4.16
C ASN A 10 -5.84 5.91 3.21
N LEU A 11 -5.23 6.45 2.15
CA LEU A 11 -4.41 5.64 1.25
C LEU A 11 -3.23 5.01 1.98
N ARG A 12 -2.54 5.77 2.84
CA ARG A 12 -1.46 5.25 3.68
C ARG A 12 -1.89 4.01 4.43
N ARG A 13 -2.97 4.10 5.18
CA ARG A 13 -3.45 2.98 6.03
C ARG A 13 -3.75 1.73 5.21
N GLU A 14 -4.45 1.87 4.09
CA GLU A 14 -4.78 0.74 3.22
C GLU A 14 -3.51 0.14 2.58
N ALA A 15 -2.62 0.97 2.04
CA ALA A 15 -1.38 0.52 1.41
C ALA A 15 -0.44 -0.14 2.43
N GLU A 16 -0.18 0.53 3.57
CA GLU A 16 0.71 0.03 4.62
C GLU A 16 0.20 -1.28 5.22
N THR A 17 -1.10 -1.36 5.52
CA THR A 17 -1.70 -2.60 6.03
C THR A 17 -1.53 -3.73 5.02
N THR A 18 -1.83 -3.49 3.75
CA THR A 18 -1.79 -4.53 2.71
C THR A 18 -0.37 -5.03 2.47
N ILE A 19 0.63 -4.13 2.40
CA ILE A 19 2.02 -4.52 2.17
C ILE A 19 2.63 -5.23 3.39
N ARG A 20 2.30 -4.81 4.62
CA ARG A 20 2.74 -5.50 5.85
C ARG A 20 2.14 -6.91 5.93
N VAL A 21 0.90 -7.08 5.52
CA VAL A 21 0.23 -8.40 5.44
C VAL A 21 0.92 -9.29 4.40
N LEU A 22 1.32 -8.76 3.23
CA LEU A 22 2.11 -9.50 2.24
C LEU A 22 3.42 -10.00 2.85
N HIS A 23 4.17 -9.13 3.53
CA HIS A 23 5.45 -9.52 4.15
C HIS A 23 5.26 -10.49 5.31
N ALA A 24 4.17 -10.40 6.08
CA ALA A 24 3.84 -11.38 7.12
C ALA A 24 3.57 -12.77 6.52
N LEU A 25 2.86 -12.83 5.38
CA LEU A 25 2.63 -14.10 4.67
C LEU A 25 3.92 -14.67 4.07
N LYS A 26 4.80 -13.82 3.52
CA LYS A 26 6.15 -14.23 3.05
C LYS A 26 6.99 -14.75 4.21
N ALA A 27 6.98 -14.09 5.37
CA ALA A 27 7.69 -14.52 6.58
C ALA A 27 7.21 -15.89 7.06
N PHE A 28 5.89 -16.13 7.10
CA PHE A 28 5.32 -17.43 7.42
C PHE A 28 5.78 -18.51 6.44
N ARG A 29 5.71 -18.25 5.13
CA ARG A 29 6.19 -19.23 4.13
C ARG A 29 7.67 -19.53 4.24
N LEU A 30 8.49 -18.54 4.57
CA LEU A 30 9.90 -18.74 4.83
C LEU A 30 10.12 -19.61 6.08
N ALA A 31 9.31 -19.42 7.13
CA ALA A 31 9.39 -20.25 8.33
C ALA A 31 9.01 -21.71 8.05
N VAL A 32 7.93 -21.97 7.31
CA VAL A 32 7.52 -23.35 6.97
C VAL A 32 8.50 -24.07 6.03
N SER A 33 9.41 -23.34 5.40
CA SER A 33 10.51 -23.96 4.62
C SER A 33 11.70 -24.40 5.46
N LYS A 34 11.76 -24.02 6.75
CA LYS A 34 12.88 -24.31 7.66
C LYS A 34 12.47 -25.34 8.69
N LYS A 35 13.24 -26.42 8.79
CA LYS A 35 12.93 -27.57 9.69
C LYS A 35 12.80 -27.18 11.17
N GLU A 36 13.58 -26.20 11.61
CA GLU A 36 13.58 -25.71 12.99
C GLU A 36 12.30 -24.94 13.29
N ASP A 37 11.91 -24.03 12.39
CA ASP A 37 10.71 -23.19 12.54
C ASP A 37 9.43 -24.03 12.44
N VAL A 38 9.41 -25.05 11.57
CA VAL A 38 8.30 -26.02 11.47
C VAL A 38 8.04 -26.73 12.81
N LYS A 39 9.08 -27.08 13.57
CA LYS A 39 8.90 -27.70 14.90
C LYS A 39 8.20 -26.73 15.86
N LEU A 40 8.47 -25.43 15.78
CA LEU A 40 7.83 -24.42 16.60
C LEU A 40 6.36 -24.20 16.17
N ILE A 41 6.12 -24.11 14.88
CA ILE A 41 4.77 -24.01 14.30
C ILE A 41 3.91 -25.21 14.71
N ASN A 42 4.47 -26.42 14.70
CA ASN A 42 3.78 -27.66 15.07
C ASN A 42 3.45 -27.78 16.57
N LYS A 43 3.94 -26.89 17.44
CA LYS A 43 3.47 -26.82 18.84
C LYS A 43 2.01 -26.32 18.92
N ASN A 44 1.57 -25.50 17.96
CA ASN A 44 0.19 -24.99 17.89
C ASN A 44 -0.29 -24.87 16.43
N PRO A 45 -0.51 -25.99 15.74
CA PRO A 45 -0.80 -26.02 14.31
C PRO A 45 -2.12 -25.34 13.95
N ASP A 46 -3.13 -25.42 14.81
CA ASP A 46 -4.43 -24.76 14.56
C ASP A 46 -4.32 -23.24 14.59
N PHE A 47 -3.57 -22.68 15.53
CA PHE A 47 -3.30 -21.25 15.58
C PHE A 47 -2.64 -20.76 14.28
N TRP A 48 -1.60 -21.44 13.83
CA TRP A 48 -0.86 -21.05 12.64
C TRP A 48 -1.66 -21.23 11.36
N ARG A 49 -2.53 -22.26 11.29
CA ARG A 49 -3.47 -22.43 10.17
C ARG A 49 -4.48 -21.29 10.09
N ILE A 50 -5.06 -20.90 11.23
CA ILE A 50 -6.00 -19.77 11.30
C ILE A 50 -5.27 -18.47 10.96
N HIS A 51 -4.07 -18.27 11.49
CA HIS A 51 -3.25 -17.09 11.21
C HIS A 51 -2.96 -16.97 9.70
N GLU A 52 -2.44 -18.02 9.08
CA GLU A 52 -2.12 -18.04 7.63
C GLU A 52 -3.36 -17.74 6.78
N THR A 53 -4.47 -18.37 7.07
CA THR A 53 -5.73 -18.13 6.35
C THR A 53 -6.20 -16.69 6.51
N SER A 54 -6.16 -16.14 7.72
CA SER A 54 -6.56 -14.76 8.00
C SER A 54 -5.68 -13.73 7.31
N VAL A 55 -4.35 -13.93 7.35
CA VAL A 55 -3.38 -13.08 6.70
C VAL A 55 -3.57 -13.11 5.18
N ARG A 56 -3.74 -14.28 4.60
CA ARG A 56 -4.02 -14.45 3.17
C ARG A 56 -5.31 -13.75 2.75
N THR A 57 -6.40 -13.95 3.48
CA THR A 57 -7.68 -13.28 3.22
C THR A 57 -7.54 -11.76 3.27
N ASN A 58 -6.87 -11.23 4.29
CA ASN A 58 -6.65 -9.79 4.42
C ASN A 58 -5.80 -9.22 3.28
N LEU A 59 -4.78 -9.94 2.81
CA LEU A 59 -3.97 -9.54 1.66
C LEU A 59 -4.83 -9.35 0.41
N PHE A 60 -5.66 -10.33 0.07
CA PHE A 60 -6.49 -10.26 -1.13
C PHE A 60 -7.58 -9.17 -1.03
N ILE A 61 -8.19 -9.02 0.14
CA ILE A 61 -9.16 -7.93 0.37
C ILE A 61 -8.46 -6.56 0.25
N GLY A 62 -7.24 -6.41 0.77
CA GLY A 62 -6.45 -5.19 0.65
C GLY A 62 -6.11 -4.87 -0.81
N ILE A 63 -5.61 -5.84 -1.58
CA ILE A 63 -5.34 -5.69 -3.02
C ILE A 63 -6.62 -5.29 -3.77
N ARG A 64 -7.73 -5.95 -3.48
CA ARG A 64 -9.03 -5.60 -4.08
C ARG A 64 -9.39 -4.15 -3.82
N ARG A 65 -9.32 -3.67 -2.57
CA ARG A 65 -9.63 -2.28 -2.21
C ARG A 65 -8.73 -1.27 -2.94
N LEU A 66 -7.45 -1.58 -3.09
CA LEU A 66 -6.49 -0.69 -3.75
C LEU A 66 -6.68 -0.62 -5.27
N TYR A 67 -7.07 -1.73 -5.91
CA TYR A 67 -7.11 -1.85 -7.37
C TYR A 67 -8.52 -1.93 -7.98
N GLU A 68 -9.56 -2.25 -7.20
CA GLU A 68 -10.92 -2.38 -7.72
C GLU A 68 -11.47 -1.04 -8.22
N GLY A 69 -12.02 -1.05 -9.45
CA GLY A 69 -12.49 0.16 -10.14
C GLY A 69 -13.93 0.58 -9.81
N ASN A 70 -14.60 -0.01 -8.83
CA ASN A 70 -16.00 0.27 -8.52
C ASN A 70 -16.24 1.70 -8.03
N SER A 71 -17.34 2.32 -8.48
CA SER A 71 -17.64 3.72 -8.21
C SER A 71 -17.87 4.05 -6.72
N GLY A 72 -18.26 3.05 -5.90
CA GLY A 72 -18.53 3.23 -4.47
C GLY A 72 -17.33 3.15 -3.53
N THR A 73 -16.17 2.57 -3.97
CA THR A 73 -15.03 2.30 -3.11
C THR A 73 -13.91 3.34 -3.27
N PHE A 74 -13.22 3.66 -2.17
CA PHE A 74 -11.97 4.41 -2.23
C PHE A 74 -10.87 3.47 -2.73
N ASN A 75 -10.22 3.86 -3.82
CA ASN A 75 -9.12 3.11 -4.44
C ASN A 75 -8.04 4.07 -4.93
N PHE A 76 -6.92 3.52 -5.41
CA PHE A 76 -5.79 4.33 -5.86
C PHE A 76 -6.16 5.32 -6.98
N GLN A 77 -7.00 4.93 -7.95
CA GLN A 77 -7.37 5.82 -9.06
C GLN A 77 -8.19 7.02 -8.57
N LYS A 78 -9.12 6.79 -7.64
CA LYS A 78 -9.88 7.87 -7.00
C LYS A 78 -8.98 8.78 -6.17
N PHE A 79 -8.02 8.21 -5.45
CA PHE A 79 -7.04 8.98 -4.70
C PHE A 79 -6.31 9.97 -5.60
N VAL A 80 -5.76 9.52 -6.73
CA VAL A 80 -5.09 10.40 -7.69
C VAL A 80 -6.03 11.46 -8.26
N GLY A 81 -7.26 11.07 -8.62
CA GLY A 81 -8.29 12.02 -9.08
C GLY A 81 -8.55 13.11 -8.04
N LEU A 82 -8.74 12.74 -6.78
CA LEU A 82 -8.95 13.69 -5.69
C LEU A 82 -7.76 14.63 -5.47
N CYS A 83 -6.52 14.15 -5.62
CA CYS A 83 -5.33 15.00 -5.57
C CYS A 83 -5.34 16.04 -6.71
N MET A 84 -5.66 15.62 -7.93
CA MET A 84 -5.74 16.48 -9.10
C MET A 84 -6.87 17.52 -8.98
N ASP A 85 -8.04 17.12 -8.48
CA ASP A 85 -9.18 18.01 -8.25
C ASP A 85 -8.91 19.03 -7.14
N ASN A 86 -7.95 18.76 -6.27
CA ASN A 86 -7.56 19.59 -5.12
C ASN A 86 -6.13 20.12 -5.22
N LEU A 87 -5.62 20.40 -6.42
CA LEU A 87 -4.25 20.93 -6.63
C LEU A 87 -3.94 22.15 -5.75
N GLY A 88 -4.91 23.03 -5.55
CA GLY A 88 -4.75 24.20 -4.68
C GLY A 88 -4.29 23.84 -3.25
N SER A 89 -4.63 22.66 -2.74
CA SER A 89 -4.16 22.18 -1.41
C SER A 89 -2.66 21.90 -1.36
N PHE A 90 -2.01 21.73 -2.52
CA PHE A 90 -0.58 21.50 -2.68
C PHE A 90 0.21 22.76 -3.01
N SER A 91 -0.46 23.93 -3.12
CA SER A 91 0.19 25.19 -3.44
C SER A 91 1.17 25.64 -2.36
N LYS A 92 2.17 26.43 -2.77
CA LYS A 92 3.13 27.08 -1.84
C LYS A 92 2.41 27.89 -0.76
N GLU A 93 1.34 28.58 -1.12
CA GLU A 93 0.55 29.38 -0.18
C GLU A 93 -0.07 28.50 0.93
N GLU A 94 -0.72 27.40 0.54
CA GLU A 94 -1.34 26.49 1.51
C GLU A 94 -0.29 25.75 2.35
N LEU A 95 0.86 25.39 1.78
CA LEU A 95 1.98 24.84 2.55
C LEU A 95 2.52 25.86 3.56
N ARG A 96 2.69 27.12 3.16
CA ARG A 96 3.08 28.20 4.06
C ARG A 96 2.12 28.34 5.24
N LYS A 97 0.80 28.33 4.98
CA LYS A 97 -0.22 28.37 6.05
C LYS A 97 -0.08 27.20 7.02
N ARG A 98 0.13 25.97 6.52
CA ARG A 98 0.33 24.79 7.37
C ARG A 98 1.60 24.90 8.24
N LYS A 99 2.71 25.33 7.65
CA LYS A 99 3.98 25.47 8.37
C LYS A 99 3.97 26.62 9.38
N SER A 100 3.33 27.75 9.06
CA SER A 100 3.17 28.89 9.99
C SER A 100 2.37 28.51 11.23
N ALA A 101 1.37 27.64 11.09
CA ALA A 101 0.57 27.17 12.22
C ALA A 101 1.34 26.29 13.21
N LEU A 102 2.46 25.71 12.79
CA LEU A 102 3.29 24.81 13.62
C LEU A 102 4.50 25.49 14.26
N HIS A 103 4.97 26.60 13.69
CA HIS A 103 6.24 27.23 14.10
C HIS A 103 6.15 28.76 14.11
N ASN A 104 6.57 29.38 15.23
CA ASN A 104 6.56 30.82 15.42
C ASN A 104 7.77 31.55 14.78
N SER A 105 8.64 30.89 14.02
CA SER A 105 9.88 31.46 13.47
C SER A 105 9.74 31.86 12.01
N HIS A 106 9.57 33.17 11.74
CA HIS A 106 9.41 33.71 10.40
C HIS A 106 10.65 33.54 9.49
N LYS A 107 11.89 33.69 10.04
CA LYS A 107 13.11 33.63 9.21
C LYS A 107 13.33 32.24 8.58
N TRP A 108 13.13 31.19 9.35
CA TRP A 108 13.23 29.81 8.85
C TRP A 108 12.21 29.58 7.74
N LEU A 109 10.97 30.04 7.91
CA LEU A 109 9.90 29.80 6.98
C LEU A 109 10.16 30.42 5.61
N GLU A 110 10.64 31.67 5.55
CA GLU A 110 10.93 32.34 4.28
C GLU A 110 12.01 31.59 3.49
N GLN A 111 13.14 31.27 4.13
CA GLN A 111 14.19 30.48 3.50
C GLN A 111 13.71 29.11 3.03
N TYR A 112 12.87 28.42 3.83
CA TYR A 112 12.27 27.15 3.45
C TYR A 112 11.39 27.27 2.21
N MET A 113 10.54 28.31 2.14
CA MET A 113 9.60 28.53 1.04
C MET A 113 10.29 28.84 -0.30
N GLU A 114 11.52 29.32 -0.31
CA GLU A 114 12.30 29.54 -1.54
C GLU A 114 12.57 28.23 -2.30
N SER A 115 12.80 27.14 -1.58
CA SER A 115 13.12 25.82 -2.13
C SER A 115 11.90 24.92 -2.35
N VAL A 116 10.71 25.37 -1.98
CA VAL A 116 9.47 24.57 -2.10
C VAL A 116 9.10 24.35 -3.56
N TYR A 117 8.86 23.09 -3.90
CA TYR A 117 8.25 22.67 -5.15
C TYR A 117 6.72 22.83 -5.08
N GLU A 118 6.11 23.28 -6.16
CA GLU A 118 4.65 23.35 -6.33
C GLU A 118 4.20 22.35 -7.38
N PRO A 119 3.47 21.28 -6.99
CA PRO A 119 3.10 20.22 -7.91
C PRO A 119 2.08 20.66 -8.97
N SER A 120 2.17 20.05 -10.12
CA SER A 120 1.25 20.16 -11.24
C SER A 120 0.36 18.91 -11.39
N ALA A 121 -0.68 18.98 -12.20
CA ALA A 121 -1.48 17.80 -12.54
C ALA A 121 -0.66 16.69 -13.21
N ASP A 122 0.42 17.05 -13.91
CA ASP A 122 1.26 16.07 -14.61
C ASP A 122 2.10 15.22 -13.64
N ASP A 123 2.48 15.74 -12.49
CA ASP A 123 3.14 14.97 -11.45
C ASP A 123 2.25 13.82 -10.97
N PHE A 124 0.99 14.10 -10.68
CA PHE A 124 0.02 13.08 -10.27
C PHE A 124 -0.29 12.08 -11.39
N LYS A 125 -0.35 12.53 -12.65
CA LYS A 125 -0.50 11.62 -13.81
C LYS A 125 0.70 10.70 -13.95
N ASN A 126 1.93 11.20 -13.76
CA ASN A 126 3.15 10.41 -13.85
C ASN A 126 3.24 9.39 -12.71
N LEU A 127 2.95 9.77 -11.47
CA LEU A 127 2.82 8.84 -10.35
C LEU A 127 1.75 7.76 -10.64
N SER A 128 0.60 8.16 -11.20
CA SER A 128 -0.46 7.20 -11.58
C SER A 128 0.00 6.18 -12.63
N LYS A 129 0.88 6.55 -13.56
CA LYS A 129 1.43 5.62 -14.58
C LYS A 129 2.22 4.49 -13.92
N LEU A 130 2.98 4.75 -12.85
CA LEU A 130 3.77 3.75 -12.14
C LEU A 130 2.87 2.62 -11.58
N VAL A 131 1.75 3.00 -10.97
CA VAL A 131 0.79 2.01 -10.43
C VAL A 131 -0.01 1.33 -11.55
N ARG A 132 -0.36 2.07 -12.61
CA ARG A 132 -1.10 1.51 -13.75
C ARG A 132 -0.32 0.43 -14.50
N ALA A 133 1.01 0.48 -14.51
CA ALA A 133 1.83 -0.55 -15.12
C ALA A 133 1.50 -1.96 -14.60
N ASN A 134 1.15 -2.08 -13.31
CA ASN A 134 0.78 -3.33 -12.66
C ASN A 134 -0.73 -3.59 -12.61
N SER A 135 -1.57 -2.59 -12.94
CA SER A 135 -3.03 -2.66 -12.70
C SER A 135 -3.72 -3.77 -13.47
N LYS A 136 -3.29 -4.07 -14.70
CA LYS A 136 -3.93 -5.13 -15.53
C LYS A 136 -3.78 -6.50 -14.87
N LYS A 137 -2.58 -6.84 -14.39
CA LYS A 137 -2.30 -8.10 -13.69
C LYS A 137 -3.03 -8.14 -12.35
N MET A 138 -2.96 -7.06 -11.57
CA MET A 138 -3.62 -6.99 -10.27
C MET A 138 -5.14 -7.16 -10.38
N LYS A 139 -5.78 -6.57 -11.39
CA LYS A 139 -7.22 -6.75 -11.63
C LYS A 139 -7.56 -8.15 -12.13
N GLY A 140 -6.86 -8.66 -13.15
CA GLY A 140 -7.22 -9.90 -13.82
C GLY A 140 -6.93 -11.17 -13.03
N ILE A 141 -6.01 -11.13 -12.05
CA ILE A 141 -5.66 -12.32 -11.27
C ILE A 141 -6.06 -12.14 -9.81
N TYR A 142 -5.62 -11.05 -9.19
CA TYR A 142 -5.71 -10.91 -7.73
C TYR A 142 -7.03 -10.33 -7.24
N VAL A 143 -7.63 -9.38 -7.98
CA VAL A 143 -8.97 -8.85 -7.64
C VAL A 143 -10.03 -9.90 -7.92
N ASP A 144 -9.91 -10.65 -9.01
CA ASP A 144 -10.84 -11.74 -9.34
C ASP A 144 -10.72 -12.88 -8.31
N ALA A 145 -9.49 -13.27 -7.93
CA ALA A 145 -9.26 -14.23 -6.85
C ALA A 145 -9.84 -13.75 -5.51
N ALA A 146 -9.65 -12.46 -5.18
CA ALA A 146 -10.21 -11.86 -3.98
C ALA A 146 -11.74 -11.92 -3.97
N SER A 147 -12.37 -11.60 -5.08
CA SER A 147 -13.84 -11.61 -5.21
C SER A 147 -14.40 -13.03 -5.12
N THR A 148 -13.77 -13.96 -5.79
CA THR A 148 -14.29 -15.34 -5.96
C THR A 148 -14.02 -16.21 -4.74
N ILE A 149 -12.79 -16.14 -4.18
CA ILE A 149 -12.34 -17.05 -3.10
C ILE A 149 -12.61 -16.45 -1.72
N TYR A 150 -12.34 -15.15 -1.53
CA TYR A 150 -12.25 -14.56 -0.20
C TYR A 150 -13.43 -13.64 0.17
N ALA A 151 -14.09 -13.00 -0.79
CA ALA A 151 -15.20 -12.08 -0.51
C ALA A 151 -16.58 -12.73 -0.61
N HIS A 152 -16.72 -13.74 -1.44
CA HIS A 152 -17.96 -14.50 -1.60
C HIS A 152 -17.66 -15.97 -1.31
N ALA A 153 -18.43 -16.58 -0.40
CA ALA A 153 -18.36 -18.02 -0.15
C ALA A 153 -18.97 -18.79 -1.35
N VAL A 154 -18.36 -18.65 -2.53
CA VAL A 154 -18.77 -19.38 -3.72
C VAL A 154 -18.29 -20.82 -3.56
N HIS A 155 -19.20 -21.76 -3.82
CA HIS A 155 -18.85 -23.18 -3.87
C HIS A 155 -17.93 -23.40 -5.08
N MET A 156 -16.63 -23.51 -4.82
CA MET A 156 -15.64 -23.81 -5.85
C MET A 156 -15.11 -25.22 -5.66
N ASP A 157 -14.90 -25.89 -6.78
CA ASP A 157 -14.19 -27.16 -6.76
C ASP A 157 -12.69 -26.96 -6.48
N HIS A 158 -12.05 -28.03 -5.98
CA HIS A 158 -10.64 -27.99 -5.61
C HIS A 158 -9.71 -27.67 -6.79
N SER A 159 -10.09 -28.03 -8.03
CA SER A 159 -9.26 -27.80 -9.22
C SER A 159 -9.22 -26.33 -9.60
N THR A 160 -10.34 -25.63 -9.53
CA THR A 160 -10.44 -24.19 -9.78
C THR A 160 -9.66 -23.40 -8.72
N MET A 161 -9.78 -23.77 -7.45
CA MET A 161 -9.02 -23.12 -6.35
C MET A 161 -7.51 -23.34 -6.51
N ALA A 162 -7.07 -24.54 -6.89
CA ALA A 162 -5.67 -24.85 -7.14
C ALA A 162 -5.13 -24.01 -8.32
N SER A 163 -5.85 -23.94 -9.44
CA SER A 163 -5.47 -23.17 -10.62
C SER A 163 -5.29 -21.67 -10.32
N ILE A 164 -6.18 -21.08 -9.52
CA ILE A 164 -6.04 -19.68 -9.11
C ILE A 164 -4.80 -19.52 -8.20
N THR A 165 -4.59 -20.46 -7.27
CA THR A 165 -3.48 -20.40 -6.32
C THR A 165 -2.12 -20.54 -7.01
N GLU A 166 -2.03 -21.35 -8.07
CA GLU A 166 -0.81 -21.53 -8.88
C GLU A 166 -0.40 -20.26 -9.65
N GLN A 167 -1.35 -19.40 -9.98
CA GLN A 167 -1.09 -18.14 -10.68
C GLN A 167 -0.59 -17.02 -9.75
N LEU A 168 -0.61 -17.23 -8.43
CA LEU A 168 -0.21 -16.20 -7.46
C LEU A 168 1.30 -16.06 -7.40
N ASN A 169 1.77 -14.84 -7.66
CA ASN A 169 3.19 -14.49 -7.60
C ASN A 169 3.41 -13.38 -6.56
N PHE A 170 4.14 -13.69 -5.49
CA PHE A 170 4.42 -12.73 -4.42
C PHE A 170 5.32 -11.59 -4.84
N GLU A 171 6.24 -11.79 -5.78
CA GLU A 171 7.12 -10.73 -6.27
C GLU A 171 6.33 -9.73 -7.10
N GLU A 172 5.37 -10.20 -7.90
CA GLU A 172 4.45 -9.32 -8.63
C GLU A 172 3.56 -8.49 -7.69
N MET A 173 3.04 -9.12 -6.62
CA MET A 173 2.28 -8.40 -5.59
C MET A 173 3.13 -7.35 -4.89
N GLU A 174 4.38 -7.69 -4.51
CA GLU A 174 5.32 -6.80 -3.86
C GLU A 174 5.62 -5.60 -4.75
N THR A 175 6.01 -5.82 -6.00
CA THR A 175 6.27 -4.75 -6.98
C THR A 175 5.07 -3.81 -7.15
N ALA A 176 3.87 -4.38 -7.22
CA ALA A 176 2.65 -3.60 -7.37
C ALA A 176 2.33 -2.76 -6.11
N LEU A 177 2.50 -3.33 -4.92
CA LEU A 177 2.27 -2.64 -3.66
C LEU A 177 3.36 -1.61 -3.36
N ASP A 178 4.62 -1.89 -3.70
CA ASP A 178 5.71 -0.92 -3.62
C ASP A 178 5.42 0.32 -4.49
N SER A 179 4.86 0.13 -5.69
CA SER A 179 4.45 1.23 -6.55
C SER A 179 3.36 2.12 -5.91
N ILE A 180 2.39 1.51 -5.21
CA ILE A 180 1.34 2.27 -4.48
C ILE A 180 1.94 3.00 -3.27
N TRP A 181 2.79 2.32 -2.50
CA TRP A 181 3.45 2.91 -1.36
C TRP A 181 4.32 4.10 -1.78
N HIS A 182 5.13 3.92 -2.81
CA HIS A 182 5.94 4.99 -3.39
C HIS A 182 5.09 6.20 -3.79
N CYS A 183 3.99 5.97 -4.52
CA CYS A 183 3.08 7.06 -4.88
C CYS A 183 2.49 7.78 -3.65
N TYR A 184 2.10 7.04 -2.62
CA TYR A 184 1.65 7.64 -1.37
C TYR A 184 2.75 8.53 -0.77
N GLU A 185 3.98 8.04 -0.65
CA GLU A 185 5.10 8.80 -0.08
C GLU A 185 5.40 10.07 -0.87
N GLN A 186 5.41 10.00 -2.22
CA GLN A 186 5.64 11.17 -3.05
C GLN A 186 4.53 12.21 -2.87
N VAL A 187 3.25 11.80 -2.85
CA VAL A 187 2.14 12.71 -2.59
C VAL A 187 2.23 13.32 -1.20
N TRP A 188 2.59 12.53 -0.19
CA TRP A 188 2.79 13.03 1.16
C TRP A 188 3.95 14.03 1.24
N GLN A 189 5.08 13.77 0.56
CA GLN A 189 6.22 14.67 0.50
C GLN A 189 5.87 15.99 -0.21
N MET A 190 5.12 15.93 -1.32
CA MET A 190 4.61 17.14 -1.98
C MET A 190 3.68 17.92 -1.05
N PHE A 191 2.75 17.26 -0.38
CA PHE A 191 1.75 17.90 0.48
C PHE A 191 2.38 18.49 1.75
N GLU A 192 3.16 17.73 2.49
CA GLU A 192 3.69 18.16 3.80
C GLU A 192 4.99 18.94 3.68
N ASN A 193 5.83 18.65 2.69
CA ASN A 193 7.19 19.18 2.63
C ASN A 193 7.49 19.96 1.34
N GLY A 194 6.56 20.08 0.40
CA GLY A 194 6.80 20.76 -0.87
C GLY A 194 8.03 20.25 -1.60
N LYS A 195 8.26 18.93 -1.57
CA LYS A 195 9.37 18.31 -2.28
C LYS A 195 8.95 17.89 -3.67
N GLU A 196 9.86 18.03 -4.63
CA GLU A 196 9.68 17.49 -5.97
C GLU A 196 9.55 15.97 -5.92
N PRO A 197 8.58 15.36 -6.64
CA PRO A 197 8.37 13.92 -6.60
C PRO A 197 9.45 13.18 -7.40
N SER A 198 9.86 12.03 -6.88
CA SER A 198 10.63 11.04 -7.62
C SER A 198 9.70 10.07 -8.34
N PHE A 199 10.09 9.62 -9.53
CA PHE A 199 9.37 8.61 -10.31
C PHE A 199 10.11 7.27 -10.36
N GLU A 200 11.19 7.14 -9.59
CA GLU A 200 11.91 5.89 -9.39
C GLU A 200 11.33 5.17 -8.17
N VAL A 201 10.68 4.02 -8.42
CA VAL A 201 9.98 3.28 -7.38
C VAL A 201 10.96 2.71 -6.37
N ALA A 202 10.82 3.09 -5.12
CA ALA A 202 11.56 2.53 -4.00
C ALA A 202 10.77 1.38 -3.35
N GLU A 203 11.49 0.38 -2.84
CA GLU A 203 10.91 -0.70 -2.06
C GLU A 203 10.34 -0.21 -0.73
N TYR A 204 9.36 -0.92 -0.19
CA TYR A 204 8.81 -0.63 1.14
C TYR A 204 9.88 -0.75 2.23
N PRO A 205 10.17 0.33 2.97
CA PRO A 205 11.35 0.39 3.84
C PRO A 205 11.22 -0.44 5.13
N TYR A 206 10.00 -0.79 5.56
CA TYR A 206 9.75 -1.46 6.83
C TYR A 206 9.53 -2.98 6.70
N LYS A 207 9.87 -3.59 5.55
CA LYS A 207 9.71 -5.03 5.33
C LYS A 207 10.47 -5.87 6.35
N GLN A 208 11.71 -5.49 6.69
CA GLN A 208 12.54 -6.22 7.64
C GLN A 208 11.93 -6.23 9.06
N GLU A 209 11.32 -5.13 9.47
CA GLU A 209 10.61 -5.04 10.76
C GLU A 209 9.50 -6.10 10.87
N VAL A 210 8.76 -6.33 9.78
CA VAL A 210 7.68 -7.33 9.74
C VAL A 210 8.27 -8.74 9.92
N TYR A 211 9.37 -9.06 9.23
CA TYR A 211 10.07 -10.34 9.38
C TYR A 211 10.58 -10.57 10.81
N ASP A 212 11.20 -9.56 11.41
CA ASP A 212 11.76 -9.65 12.76
C ASP A 212 10.66 -9.82 13.81
N ASN A 213 9.55 -9.09 13.66
CA ASN A 213 8.40 -9.24 14.54
C ASN A 213 7.73 -10.61 14.40
N PHE A 214 7.64 -11.15 13.18
CA PHE A 214 7.15 -12.52 12.97
C PHE A 214 8.02 -13.56 13.69
N LYS A 215 9.35 -13.47 13.56
CA LYS A 215 10.28 -14.40 14.24
C LYS A 215 10.13 -14.41 15.77
N LYS A 216 9.86 -13.25 16.37
CA LYS A 216 9.60 -13.14 17.82
C LYS A 216 8.37 -13.91 18.27
N GLN A 217 7.43 -14.23 17.38
CA GLN A 217 6.22 -15.00 17.70
C GLN A 217 6.42 -16.53 17.58
N LEU A 218 7.54 -16.97 17.00
CA LEU A 218 7.87 -18.39 16.89
C LEU A 218 8.52 -18.98 18.15
N VAL A 219 8.92 -18.15 19.09
CA VAL A 219 9.68 -18.55 20.30
C VAL A 219 8.77 -19.04 21.40
#